data_3f8ef07581300d8597d655f3ff8c6358
#
_entry.id   3f8ef07581300d8597d655f3ff8c6358
#
_cell.length_a   1.000
_cell.length_b   1.000
_cell.length_c   1.000
_cell.angle_alpha   90.00
_cell.angle_beta   90.00
_cell.angle_gamma   90.00
#
_symmetry.space_group_name_H-M   'P 1'
#
loop_
_entity.id
_entity.type
_entity.pdbx_description
1 polymer ?
#
loop_
_entity_poly.entity_id
_entity_poly.type
_entity_poly.pdbx_seq_one_letter_code
_entity_poly.pdbx_strand_id
1 'polypeptide(L)'
;GYNGSKMIFGKGYEEVTLKKTFEKAVELGFLKWDTAAVYGMGSCEKMLGGFIGGREDIFISTKYFPGSRFKSGELEKSFGESMARLRLHSVDLFWIHKPNNLIDNLKEAVPLMKDGGIRSIGISNVSMKDIKDAEEFLGQHGLKLGAVQNHFSLLRRDQQPIIDYCNQKGITYYAYMVLEQGALAGRYNAKDHFPTFSMRNFAFPKSKFRKIEGLLDMMKEIADKYGIDRSQIPILWAIAKGAVPIVGITKPSYVEKLADALKIELTDEEVISLTEEAGKTGIRQQGSWEPQ
;
A
#
# COMPACT_ATOMS: atom_id res chain seq x y z
N GLY A 1 7.75 -0.58 1.72
CA GLY A 1 9.10 -0.71 2.11
C GLY A 1 10.02 -1.16 1.02
N TYR A 2 11.07 -0.40 0.81
CA TYR A 2 12.06 -0.67 -0.21
C TYR A 2 13.45 -0.44 0.36
N ASN A 3 14.25 -1.47 0.45
CA ASN A 3 15.66 -1.29 0.72
C ASN A 3 16.42 -1.09 -0.61
N GLY A 4 16.01 -0.12 -1.40
CA GLY A 4 16.75 0.39 -2.52
C GLY A 4 17.63 -0.59 -3.29
N SER A 5 17.04 -1.57 -3.98
CA SER A 5 17.77 -2.14 -5.11
C SER A 5 18.12 -0.97 -6.04
N LYS A 6 19.39 -0.57 -6.07
CA LYS A 6 19.90 0.46 -6.99
C LYS A 6 19.48 0.17 -8.43
N MET A 7 19.28 -1.10 -8.77
CA MET A 7 18.91 -1.58 -10.08
C MET A 7 17.44 -1.27 -10.45
N ILE A 8 16.52 -1.23 -9.48
CA ILE A 8 15.09 -0.99 -9.74
C ILE A 8 14.71 0.48 -9.52
N PHE A 9 15.32 1.17 -8.55
CA PHE A 9 14.94 2.53 -8.14
C PHE A 9 16.01 3.59 -8.36
N GLY A 10 17.14 3.22 -8.95
CA GLY A 10 18.21 4.14 -9.34
C GLY A 10 19.03 4.72 -8.18
N LYS A 11 18.59 4.57 -6.93
CA LYS A 11 19.31 5.03 -5.72
C LYS A 11 19.04 4.05 -4.57
N GLY A 12 20.09 3.68 -3.84
CA GLY A 12 19.95 3.06 -2.52
C GLY A 12 19.52 4.12 -1.50
N TYR A 13 18.83 3.69 -0.45
CA TYR A 13 18.57 4.53 0.72
C TYR A 13 19.56 4.12 1.82
N GLU A 14 20.16 5.11 2.48
CA GLU A 14 21.01 4.85 3.63
C GLU A 14 20.15 4.40 4.81
N GLU A 15 20.54 3.32 5.45
CA GLU A 15 19.81 2.75 6.59
C GLU A 15 19.64 3.77 7.72
N VAL A 16 20.66 4.60 7.98
CA VAL A 16 20.59 5.69 8.96
C VAL A 16 19.46 6.67 8.64
N THR A 17 19.28 7.04 7.38
CA THR A 17 18.19 7.94 6.97
C THR A 17 16.82 7.26 7.13
N LEU A 18 16.71 5.97 6.81
CA LEU A 18 15.47 5.22 6.98
C LEU A 18 15.11 5.03 8.45
N LYS A 19 16.12 4.80 9.33
CA LYS A 19 15.93 4.74 10.78
C LYS A 19 15.41 6.06 11.34
N LYS A 20 16.03 7.19 11.00
CA LYS A 20 15.54 8.52 11.37
C LYS A 20 14.11 8.78 10.86
N THR A 21 13.78 8.26 9.67
CA THR A 21 12.43 8.39 9.11
C THR A 21 11.42 7.56 9.91
N PHE A 22 11.79 6.35 10.32
CA PHE A 22 10.99 5.51 11.18
C PHE A 22 10.75 6.19 12.54
N GLU A 23 11.82 6.66 13.20
CA GLU A 23 11.74 7.35 14.49
C GLU A 23 10.85 8.59 14.43
N LYS A 24 11.00 9.42 13.39
CA LYS A 24 10.13 10.59 13.15
C LYS A 24 8.67 10.20 12.90
N ALA A 25 8.42 9.11 12.19
CA ALA A 25 7.07 8.64 11.96
C ALA A 25 6.40 8.18 13.26
N VAL A 26 7.13 7.43 14.08
CA VAL A 26 6.64 6.98 15.40
C VAL A 26 6.39 8.17 16.33
N GLU A 27 7.28 9.16 16.37
CA GLU A 27 7.12 10.41 17.13
C GLU A 27 5.83 11.15 16.76
N LEU A 28 5.46 11.14 15.47
CA LEU A 28 4.25 11.78 14.96
C LEU A 28 3.00 10.87 14.94
N GLY A 29 3.06 9.70 15.60
CA GLY A 29 1.92 8.80 15.77
C GLY A 29 1.64 7.85 14.60
N PHE A 30 2.54 7.74 13.62
CA PHE A 30 2.42 6.77 12.54
C PHE A 30 2.91 5.38 13.00
N LEU A 31 2.04 4.65 13.66
CA LEU A 31 2.39 3.38 14.30
C LEU A 31 2.09 2.14 13.44
N LYS A 32 1.48 2.30 12.25
CA LYS A 32 1.14 1.17 11.36
C LYS A 32 2.15 1.04 10.22
N TRP A 33 2.81 -0.11 10.14
CA TRP A 33 3.87 -0.39 9.18
C TRP A 33 3.56 -1.61 8.33
N ASP A 34 3.67 -1.46 7.01
CA ASP A 34 3.42 -2.51 6.03
C ASP A 34 4.70 -2.90 5.31
N THR A 35 4.98 -4.20 5.27
CA THR A 35 6.12 -4.78 4.54
C THR A 35 5.69 -6.06 3.82
N ALA A 36 6.63 -6.84 3.29
CA ALA A 36 6.40 -8.15 2.70
C ALA A 36 7.68 -8.98 2.64
N ALA A 37 7.55 -10.29 2.68
CA ALA A 37 8.67 -11.23 2.55
C ALA A 37 9.47 -11.03 1.25
N VAL A 38 8.79 -10.71 0.14
CA VAL A 38 9.44 -10.47 -1.16
C VAL A 38 10.13 -9.12 -1.28
N TYR A 39 9.88 -8.17 -0.38
CA TYR A 39 10.48 -6.84 -0.49
C TYR A 39 11.97 -6.91 -0.12
N GLY A 40 12.81 -6.64 -1.14
CA GLY A 40 14.24 -6.78 -1.02
C GLY A 40 14.69 -8.17 -0.57
N MET A 41 13.95 -9.23 -0.94
CA MET A 41 14.21 -10.61 -0.53
C MET A 41 14.38 -10.76 1.00
N GLY A 42 13.43 -10.18 1.76
CA GLY A 42 13.40 -10.22 3.22
C GLY A 42 14.22 -9.13 3.93
N SER A 43 15.05 -8.38 3.22
CA SER A 43 15.87 -7.33 3.85
C SER A 43 15.04 -6.17 4.41
N CYS A 44 13.84 -5.90 3.84
CA CYS A 44 12.93 -4.89 4.39
C CYS A 44 12.38 -5.32 5.75
N GLU A 45 11.98 -6.58 5.89
CA GLU A 45 11.53 -7.13 7.18
C GLU A 45 12.66 -7.12 8.21
N LYS A 46 13.87 -7.55 7.82
CA LYS A 46 15.03 -7.55 8.72
C LYS A 46 15.38 -6.16 9.23
N MET A 47 15.36 -5.15 8.35
CA MET A 47 15.62 -3.77 8.70
C MET A 47 14.53 -3.21 9.61
N LEU A 48 13.24 -3.45 9.27
CA LEU A 48 12.12 -3.01 10.08
C LEU A 48 12.15 -3.65 11.48
N GLY A 49 12.44 -4.95 11.59
CA GLY A 49 12.62 -5.64 12.86
C GLY A 49 13.74 -5.05 13.73
N GLY A 50 14.83 -4.58 13.08
CA GLY A 50 15.89 -3.83 13.77
C GLY A 50 15.43 -2.45 14.27
N PHE A 51 14.53 -1.77 13.56
CA PHE A 51 14.01 -0.46 13.94
C PHE A 51 12.95 -0.54 15.04
N ILE A 52 12.09 -1.57 15.02
CA ILE A 52 11.06 -1.82 16.04
C ILE A 52 11.70 -1.98 17.43
N GLY A 53 12.81 -2.74 17.52
CA GLY A 53 13.61 -2.84 18.74
C GLY A 53 12.85 -3.35 19.97
N GLY A 54 11.85 -4.22 19.77
CA GLY A 54 11.03 -4.80 20.85
C GLY A 54 9.85 -3.91 21.30
N ARG A 55 9.51 -2.86 20.58
CA ARG A 55 8.32 -2.03 20.84
C ARG A 55 7.04 -2.83 20.53
N GLU A 56 6.10 -2.80 21.45
CA GLU A 56 4.80 -3.50 21.35
C GLU A 56 3.68 -2.60 20.82
N ASP A 57 3.90 -1.29 20.79
CA ASP A 57 2.92 -0.29 20.33
C ASP A 57 2.90 -0.11 18.80
N ILE A 58 3.75 -0.82 18.08
CA ILE A 58 3.86 -0.76 16.62
C ILE A 58 3.02 -1.85 15.98
N PHE A 59 2.00 -1.46 15.21
CA PHE A 59 1.22 -2.37 14.38
C PHE A 59 2.03 -2.78 13.15
N ILE A 60 2.25 -4.08 12.97
CA ILE A 60 3.02 -4.63 11.85
C ILE A 60 2.15 -5.47 10.95
N SER A 61 2.24 -5.19 9.64
CA SER A 61 1.75 -6.09 8.61
C SER A 61 2.86 -6.58 7.70
N THR A 62 2.82 -7.87 7.35
CA THR A 62 3.71 -8.46 6.34
C THR A 62 2.95 -9.44 5.45
N LYS A 63 3.56 -9.90 4.35
CA LYS A 63 2.86 -10.61 3.27
C LYS A 63 3.60 -11.87 2.85
N TYR A 64 2.84 -12.95 2.74
CA TYR A 64 3.24 -14.14 2.00
C TYR A 64 2.93 -13.96 0.51
N PHE A 65 3.88 -14.34 -0.35
CA PHE A 65 3.72 -14.29 -1.80
C PHE A 65 3.47 -15.70 -2.35
N PRO A 66 2.22 -16.08 -2.65
CA PRO A 66 1.91 -17.41 -3.14
C PRO A 66 2.46 -17.63 -4.55
N GLY A 67 3.01 -18.82 -4.78
CA GLY A 67 3.38 -19.29 -6.10
C GLY A 67 2.17 -19.51 -7.02
N SER A 68 2.43 -19.81 -8.31
CA SER A 68 1.37 -20.14 -9.27
C SER A 68 0.68 -21.49 -8.95
N ARG A 69 1.39 -22.39 -8.28
CA ARG A 69 0.87 -23.68 -7.79
C ARG A 69 0.91 -23.69 -6.28
N PHE A 70 -0.16 -24.19 -5.67
CA PHE A 70 -0.19 -24.42 -4.24
C PHE A 70 0.83 -25.49 -3.84
N LYS A 71 1.51 -25.25 -2.73
CA LYS A 71 2.37 -26.23 -2.08
C LYS A 71 2.13 -26.14 -0.57
N SER A 72 1.71 -27.24 0.01
CA SER A 72 1.41 -27.33 1.42
C SER A 72 2.64 -27.00 2.28
N GLY A 73 2.42 -26.24 3.36
CA GLY A 73 3.45 -25.80 4.30
C GLY A 73 4.26 -24.58 3.86
N GLU A 74 4.08 -24.06 2.63
CA GLU A 74 4.84 -22.88 2.17
C GLU A 74 4.42 -21.60 2.89
N LEU A 75 3.13 -21.41 3.18
CA LEU A 75 2.67 -20.25 3.92
C LEU A 75 3.18 -20.24 5.37
N GLU A 76 3.06 -21.38 6.06
CA GLU A 76 3.57 -21.56 7.44
C GLU A 76 5.09 -21.30 7.50
N LYS A 77 5.86 -21.89 6.58
CA LYS A 77 7.29 -21.66 6.45
C LYS A 77 7.60 -20.17 6.24
N SER A 78 6.92 -19.52 5.28
CA SER A 78 7.12 -18.11 4.99
C SER A 78 6.77 -17.22 6.20
N PHE A 79 5.70 -17.57 6.94
CA PHE A 79 5.34 -16.89 8.17
C PHE A 79 6.46 -16.98 9.20
N GLY A 80 6.97 -18.19 9.50
CA GLY A 80 8.08 -18.40 10.44
C GLY A 80 9.34 -17.62 10.05
N GLU A 81 9.70 -17.64 8.76
CA GLU A 81 10.83 -16.86 8.26
C GLU A 81 10.61 -15.34 8.40
N SER A 82 9.39 -14.85 8.18
CA SER A 82 9.04 -13.42 8.38
C SER A 82 9.12 -13.04 9.85
N MET A 83 8.62 -13.87 10.76
CA MET A 83 8.72 -13.64 12.20
C MET A 83 10.18 -13.57 12.67
N ALA A 84 11.02 -14.47 12.17
CA ALA A 84 12.46 -14.45 12.47
C ALA A 84 13.14 -13.16 11.98
N ARG A 85 12.84 -12.69 10.75
CA ARG A 85 13.39 -11.43 10.21
C ARG A 85 12.89 -10.20 10.94
N LEU A 86 11.61 -10.16 11.29
CA LEU A 86 10.98 -9.07 12.05
C LEU A 86 11.33 -9.09 13.54
N ARG A 87 11.86 -10.21 14.06
CA ARG A 87 12.14 -10.47 15.48
C ARG A 87 10.85 -10.38 16.33
N LEU A 88 9.78 -10.94 15.82
CA LEU A 88 8.47 -10.97 16.44
C LEU A 88 7.99 -12.42 16.64
N HIS A 89 7.05 -12.62 17.55
CA HIS A 89 6.37 -13.91 17.76
C HIS A 89 4.99 -13.95 17.10
N SER A 90 4.40 -12.81 16.85
CA SER A 90 3.10 -12.64 16.19
C SER A 90 3.10 -11.39 15.30
N VAL A 91 2.15 -11.31 14.39
CA VAL A 91 1.94 -10.15 13.51
C VAL A 91 0.48 -9.68 13.61
N ASP A 92 0.27 -8.36 13.56
CA ASP A 92 -1.07 -7.79 13.68
C ASP A 92 -1.92 -8.07 12.46
N LEU A 93 -1.31 -8.07 11.27
CA LEU A 93 -1.99 -8.35 10.02
C LEU A 93 -1.06 -9.11 9.06
N PHE A 94 -1.49 -10.29 8.64
CA PHE A 94 -0.77 -11.10 7.66
C PHE A 94 -1.51 -11.12 6.34
N TRP A 95 -0.81 -10.85 5.25
CA TRP A 95 -1.41 -10.76 3.93
C TRP A 95 -1.13 -11.98 3.06
N ILE A 96 -2.15 -12.46 2.36
CA ILE A 96 -1.96 -13.24 1.14
C ILE A 96 -1.81 -12.23 0.00
N HIS A 97 -0.58 -12.12 -0.56
CA HIS A 97 -0.18 -11.02 -1.46
C HIS A 97 -0.85 -11.06 -2.84
N LYS A 98 -1.31 -12.25 -3.27
CA LYS A 98 -2.03 -12.49 -4.53
C LYS A 98 -3.11 -13.53 -4.33
N PRO A 99 -4.18 -13.54 -5.16
CA PRO A 99 -5.29 -14.48 -5.02
C PRO A 99 -4.97 -15.90 -5.49
N ASN A 100 -3.72 -16.20 -5.89
CA ASN A 100 -3.34 -17.54 -6.32
C ASN A 100 -3.61 -18.56 -5.22
N ASN A 101 -4.44 -19.58 -5.51
CA ASN A 101 -4.81 -20.63 -4.56
C ASN A 101 -5.30 -20.07 -3.22
N LEU A 102 -6.13 -19.04 -3.27
CA LEU A 102 -6.51 -18.22 -2.11
C LEU A 102 -7.07 -19.07 -0.97
N ILE A 103 -8.04 -19.92 -1.25
CA ILE A 103 -8.71 -20.75 -0.21
C ILE A 103 -7.72 -21.76 0.40
N ASP A 104 -6.83 -22.37 -0.39
CA ASP A 104 -5.86 -23.30 0.16
C ASP A 104 -4.82 -22.60 1.05
N ASN A 105 -4.41 -21.38 0.68
CA ASN A 105 -3.57 -20.56 1.55
C ASN A 105 -4.31 -20.10 2.82
N LEU A 106 -5.61 -19.79 2.75
CA LEU A 106 -6.41 -19.48 3.94
C LEU A 106 -6.53 -20.71 4.86
N LYS A 107 -6.66 -21.93 4.32
CA LYS A 107 -6.63 -23.17 5.13
C LYS A 107 -5.34 -23.29 5.96
N GLU A 108 -4.19 -22.96 5.37
CA GLU A 108 -2.90 -22.95 6.11
C GLU A 108 -2.81 -21.80 7.12
N ALA A 109 -3.45 -20.66 6.87
CA ALA A 109 -3.43 -19.53 7.79
C ALA A 109 -4.33 -19.76 9.04
N VAL A 110 -5.41 -20.54 8.92
CA VAL A 110 -6.39 -20.76 10.02
C VAL A 110 -5.73 -21.27 11.32
N PRO A 111 -4.86 -22.29 11.34
CA PRO A 111 -4.16 -22.70 12.55
C PRO A 111 -3.35 -21.56 13.17
N LEU A 112 -2.56 -20.85 12.37
CA LEU A 112 -1.73 -19.73 12.83
C LEU A 112 -2.56 -18.56 13.41
N MET A 113 -3.79 -18.37 12.91
CA MET A 113 -4.72 -17.39 13.48
C MET A 113 -5.28 -17.86 14.83
N LYS A 114 -5.62 -19.15 14.95
CA LYS A 114 -6.16 -19.73 16.19
C LYS A 114 -5.12 -19.76 17.30
N ASP A 115 -3.86 -19.96 16.95
CA ASP A 115 -2.73 -19.97 17.90
C ASP A 115 -2.23 -18.56 18.24
N GLY A 116 -2.81 -17.51 17.63
CA GLY A 116 -2.48 -16.11 17.91
C GLY A 116 -1.20 -15.60 17.22
N GLY A 117 -0.55 -16.40 16.40
CA GLY A 117 0.60 -15.97 15.57
C GLY A 117 0.19 -14.91 14.54
N ILE A 118 -0.99 -15.08 13.94
CA ILE A 118 -1.62 -14.11 13.04
C ILE A 118 -2.85 -13.53 13.73
N ARG A 119 -2.81 -12.24 14.13
CA ARG A 119 -3.95 -11.60 14.81
C ARG A 119 -5.09 -11.27 13.86
N SER A 120 -4.77 -10.93 12.62
CA SER A 120 -5.74 -10.64 11.56
C SER A 120 -5.20 -11.10 10.20
N ILE A 121 -6.08 -11.56 9.32
CA ILE A 121 -5.74 -11.96 7.95
C ILE A 121 -6.26 -10.95 6.95
N GLY A 122 -5.44 -10.64 5.94
CA GLY A 122 -5.80 -9.79 4.81
C GLY A 122 -5.50 -10.47 3.47
N ILE A 123 -6.17 -10.02 2.43
CA ILE A 123 -5.99 -10.50 1.06
C ILE A 123 -5.70 -9.34 0.13
N SER A 124 -4.85 -9.54 -0.87
CA SER A 124 -4.40 -8.47 -1.75
C SER A 124 -4.51 -8.84 -3.23
N ASN A 125 -4.77 -7.83 -4.07
CA ASN A 125 -4.95 -7.97 -5.51
C ASN A 125 -6.16 -8.86 -5.87
N VAL A 126 -7.25 -8.68 -5.17
CA VAL A 126 -8.45 -9.53 -5.19
C VAL A 126 -9.63 -8.85 -5.86
N SER A 127 -10.51 -9.67 -6.44
CA SER A 127 -11.81 -9.27 -6.93
C SER A 127 -12.87 -9.31 -5.81
N MET A 128 -14.06 -8.76 -6.09
CA MET A 128 -15.22 -8.89 -5.21
C MET A 128 -15.59 -10.35 -4.92
N LYS A 129 -15.42 -11.23 -5.93
CA LYS A 129 -15.66 -12.66 -5.75
C LYS A 129 -14.68 -13.27 -4.74
N ASP A 130 -13.40 -13.00 -4.89
CA ASP A 130 -12.37 -13.51 -3.98
C ASP A 130 -12.61 -13.07 -2.53
N ILE A 131 -13.09 -11.83 -2.34
CA ILE A 131 -13.44 -11.29 -1.01
C ILE A 131 -14.58 -12.10 -0.40
N LYS A 132 -15.66 -12.33 -1.16
CA LYS A 132 -16.82 -13.09 -0.68
C LYS A 132 -16.47 -14.54 -0.37
N ASP A 133 -15.70 -15.18 -1.26
CA ASP A 133 -15.23 -16.56 -1.04
C ASP A 133 -14.37 -16.66 0.23
N ALA A 134 -13.50 -15.67 0.47
CA ALA A 134 -12.66 -15.61 1.67
C ALA A 134 -13.50 -15.37 2.95
N GLU A 135 -14.49 -14.47 2.92
CA GLU A 135 -15.39 -14.23 4.05
C GLU A 135 -16.19 -15.50 4.41
N GLU A 136 -16.73 -16.18 3.40
CA GLU A 136 -17.49 -17.42 3.59
C GLU A 136 -16.60 -18.49 4.22
N PHE A 137 -15.41 -18.73 3.64
CA PHE A 137 -14.47 -19.72 4.15
C PHE A 137 -14.05 -19.42 5.60
N LEU A 138 -13.63 -18.19 5.89
CA LEU A 138 -13.20 -17.79 7.23
C LEU A 138 -14.36 -17.88 8.23
N GLY A 139 -15.59 -17.49 7.82
CA GLY A 139 -16.81 -17.60 8.63
C GLY A 139 -17.10 -19.03 9.08
N GLN A 140 -16.89 -20.03 8.21
CA GLN A 140 -17.03 -21.46 8.54
C GLN A 140 -16.05 -21.91 9.65
N HIS A 141 -14.96 -21.15 9.86
CA HIS A 141 -13.97 -21.41 10.90
C HIS A 141 -14.12 -20.51 12.13
N GLY A 142 -15.16 -19.69 12.20
CA GLY A 142 -15.39 -18.71 13.28
C GLY A 142 -14.41 -17.52 13.23
N LEU A 143 -13.81 -17.26 12.07
CA LEU A 143 -12.86 -16.19 11.82
C LEU A 143 -13.45 -15.14 10.88
N LYS A 144 -12.78 -13.97 10.80
CA LYS A 144 -13.21 -12.87 9.93
C LYS A 144 -12.05 -12.43 9.02
N LEU A 145 -12.40 -11.98 7.81
CA LEU A 145 -11.48 -11.24 6.96
C LEU A 145 -11.29 -9.83 7.55
N GLY A 146 -10.04 -9.48 7.91
CA GLY A 146 -9.75 -8.20 8.55
C GLY A 146 -9.47 -7.08 7.55
N ALA A 147 -8.89 -7.40 6.41
CA ALA A 147 -8.46 -6.37 5.48
C ALA A 147 -8.37 -6.82 4.02
N VAL A 148 -8.54 -5.86 3.11
CA VAL A 148 -8.29 -5.98 1.66
C VAL A 148 -7.26 -4.95 1.24
N GLN A 149 -6.31 -5.31 0.37
CA GLN A 149 -5.30 -4.39 -0.14
C GLN A 149 -5.24 -4.44 -1.66
N ASN A 150 -5.76 -3.43 -2.35
CA ASN A 150 -5.74 -3.35 -3.81
C ASN A 150 -5.15 -2.02 -4.28
N HIS A 151 -4.79 -1.96 -5.57
CA HIS A 151 -4.36 -0.74 -6.23
C HIS A 151 -5.54 0.26 -6.32
N PHE A 152 -5.38 1.43 -5.71
CA PHE A 152 -6.36 2.51 -5.79
C PHE A 152 -5.68 3.87 -5.80
N SER A 153 -6.00 4.68 -6.80
CA SER A 153 -5.46 6.02 -7.02
C SER A 153 -6.38 6.84 -7.90
N LEU A 154 -6.09 8.13 -8.08
CA LEU A 154 -6.76 8.98 -9.06
C LEU A 154 -6.73 8.41 -10.49
N LEU A 155 -5.75 7.55 -10.83
CA LEU A 155 -5.63 6.90 -12.13
C LEU A 155 -6.13 5.44 -12.15
N ARG A 156 -6.65 4.95 -11.01
CA ARG A 156 -7.22 3.62 -10.82
C ARG A 156 -8.42 3.69 -9.87
N ARG A 157 -9.59 4.10 -10.36
CA ARG A 157 -10.77 4.43 -9.55
C ARG A 157 -11.84 3.34 -9.49
N ASP A 158 -11.71 2.29 -10.28
CA ASP A 158 -12.69 1.19 -10.41
C ASP A 158 -12.82 0.29 -9.16
N GLN A 159 -12.07 0.58 -8.11
CA GLN A 159 -12.14 -0.15 -6.85
C GLN A 159 -13.18 0.41 -5.88
N GLN A 160 -13.84 1.53 -6.19
CA GLN A 160 -14.82 2.14 -5.29
C GLN A 160 -15.90 1.18 -4.80
N PRO A 161 -16.52 0.31 -5.65
CA PRO A 161 -17.51 -0.66 -5.17
C PRO A 161 -16.95 -1.66 -4.15
N ILE A 162 -15.65 -2.00 -4.24
CA ILE A 162 -14.97 -2.88 -3.27
C ILE A 162 -14.73 -2.12 -1.97
N ILE A 163 -14.31 -0.85 -2.04
CA ILE A 163 -14.12 0.01 -0.87
C ILE A 163 -15.43 0.13 -0.09
N ASP A 164 -16.52 0.45 -0.79
CA ASP A 164 -17.85 0.61 -0.19
C ASP A 164 -18.31 -0.69 0.49
N TYR A 165 -18.13 -1.82 -0.18
CA TYR A 165 -18.42 -3.12 0.38
C TYR A 165 -17.60 -3.43 1.64
N CYS A 166 -16.29 -3.20 1.59
CA CYS A 166 -15.40 -3.41 2.73
C CYS A 166 -15.83 -2.56 3.93
N ASN A 167 -16.11 -1.27 3.71
CA ASN A 167 -16.55 -0.36 4.76
C ASN A 167 -17.87 -0.81 5.39
N GLN A 168 -18.85 -1.28 4.59
CA GLN A 168 -20.12 -1.82 5.10
C GLN A 168 -19.92 -3.09 5.95
N LYS A 169 -18.91 -3.90 5.62
CA LYS A 169 -18.60 -5.15 6.32
C LYS A 169 -17.63 -4.99 7.48
N GLY A 170 -17.11 -3.80 7.74
CA GLY A 170 -16.06 -3.57 8.75
C GLY A 170 -14.70 -4.16 8.37
N ILE A 171 -14.46 -4.40 7.07
CA ILE A 171 -13.18 -4.82 6.51
C ILE A 171 -12.37 -3.58 6.17
N THR A 172 -11.14 -3.47 6.65
CA THR A 172 -10.31 -2.31 6.33
C THR A 172 -9.79 -2.41 4.88
N TYR A 173 -10.10 -1.42 4.05
CA TYR A 173 -9.54 -1.36 2.69
C TYR A 173 -8.26 -0.52 2.67
N TYR A 174 -7.15 -1.15 2.32
CA TYR A 174 -5.85 -0.48 2.13
C TYR A 174 -5.60 -0.21 0.65
N ALA A 175 -5.27 1.04 0.32
CA ALA A 175 -4.93 1.49 -1.02
C ALA A 175 -3.42 1.55 -1.20
N TYR A 176 -2.85 0.72 -2.08
CA TYR A 176 -1.46 0.90 -2.49
C TYR A 176 -1.38 1.68 -3.81
N MET A 177 -0.19 2.16 -4.17
CA MET A 177 0.08 2.95 -5.38
C MET A 177 -0.65 4.29 -5.46
N VAL A 178 -1.07 4.86 -4.35
CA VAL A 178 -1.82 6.14 -4.30
C VAL A 178 -1.11 7.28 -5.05
N LEU A 179 0.23 7.28 -5.04
CA LEU A 179 1.08 8.27 -5.74
C LEU A 179 1.57 7.81 -7.13
N GLU A 180 1.11 6.66 -7.63
CA GLU A 180 1.52 6.09 -8.94
C GLU A 180 3.04 6.10 -9.13
N GLN A 181 3.77 5.49 -8.18
CA GLN A 181 5.25 5.46 -8.14
C GLN A 181 5.90 6.85 -8.18
N GLY A 182 5.16 7.90 -7.85
CA GLY A 182 5.59 9.29 -7.86
C GLY A 182 5.15 10.09 -9.08
N ALA A 183 4.38 9.53 -10.01
CA ALA A 183 3.80 10.29 -11.12
C ALA A 183 2.83 11.37 -10.64
N LEU A 184 2.06 11.08 -9.58
CA LEU A 184 1.15 12.04 -8.94
C LEU A 184 1.82 12.87 -7.82
N ALA A 185 3.12 12.66 -7.54
CA ALA A 185 3.81 13.39 -6.47
C ALA A 185 4.26 14.80 -6.87
N GLY A 186 4.05 15.22 -8.11
CA GLY A 186 4.30 16.58 -8.54
C GLY A 186 5.73 16.91 -8.97
N ARG A 187 6.70 16.01 -8.73
CA ARG A 187 8.09 16.21 -9.17
C ARG A 187 8.27 16.06 -10.67
N TYR A 188 7.48 15.18 -11.29
CA TYR A 188 7.58 14.83 -12.70
C TYR A 188 6.38 15.38 -13.47
N ASN A 189 6.61 15.69 -14.75
CA ASN A 189 5.63 16.20 -15.72
C ASN A 189 6.06 15.83 -17.13
N ALA A 190 5.39 16.32 -18.18
CA ALA A 190 5.73 16.01 -19.55
C ALA A 190 7.09 16.58 -20.02
N LYS A 191 7.62 17.63 -19.35
CA LYS A 191 8.94 18.20 -19.69
C LYS A 191 10.05 17.50 -18.90
N ASP A 192 9.82 17.22 -17.61
CA ASP A 192 10.73 16.53 -16.72
C ASP A 192 10.11 15.21 -16.28
N HIS A 193 10.20 14.20 -17.13
CA HIS A 193 9.61 12.87 -16.90
C HIS A 193 10.60 11.90 -16.25
N PHE A 194 10.16 10.68 -15.93
CA PHE A 194 11.04 9.63 -15.42
C PHE A 194 12.20 9.33 -16.38
N PRO A 195 13.38 8.95 -15.85
CA PRO A 195 14.53 8.57 -16.68
C PRO A 195 14.15 7.51 -17.71
N THR A 196 14.51 7.71 -18.97
CA THR A 196 14.03 6.96 -20.14
C THR A 196 14.15 5.44 -20.00
N PHE A 197 15.20 4.94 -19.35
CA PHE A 197 15.44 3.51 -19.16
C PHE A 197 15.01 2.99 -17.77
N SER A 198 14.20 3.75 -17.02
CA SER A 198 13.70 3.30 -15.72
C SER A 198 12.40 2.49 -15.89
N MET A 199 12.17 1.51 -14.98
CA MET A 199 10.90 0.77 -14.90
C MET A 199 9.70 1.72 -14.74
N ARG A 200 9.90 2.86 -14.05
CA ARG A 200 8.88 3.90 -13.91
C ARG A 200 8.50 4.53 -15.23
N ASN A 201 9.47 4.76 -16.13
CA ASN A 201 9.18 5.34 -17.45
C ASN A 201 8.41 4.36 -18.33
N PHE A 202 8.63 3.04 -18.21
CA PHE A 202 7.79 2.05 -18.90
C PHE A 202 6.35 2.11 -18.40
N ALA A 203 6.14 2.17 -17.11
CA ALA A 203 4.80 2.27 -16.50
C ALA A 203 4.13 3.63 -16.80
N PHE A 204 4.92 4.70 -16.79
CA PHE A 204 4.44 6.07 -16.95
C PHE A 204 5.33 6.90 -17.88
N PRO A 205 5.24 6.69 -19.22
CA PRO A 205 6.00 7.43 -20.21
C PRO A 205 5.52 8.88 -20.35
N LYS A 206 6.32 9.71 -21.04
CA LYS A 206 6.02 11.12 -21.30
C LYS A 206 4.61 11.35 -21.85
N SER A 207 4.11 10.45 -22.71
CA SER A 207 2.76 10.54 -23.29
C SER A 207 1.66 10.46 -22.23
N LYS A 208 1.85 9.67 -21.17
CA LYS A 208 0.91 9.62 -20.05
C LYS A 208 0.99 10.90 -19.21
N PHE A 209 2.17 11.47 -18.99
CA PHE A 209 2.30 12.75 -18.30
C PHE A 209 1.52 13.87 -18.98
N ARG A 210 1.55 13.94 -20.32
CA ARG A 210 0.73 14.91 -21.07
C ARG A 210 -0.77 14.77 -20.80
N LYS A 211 -1.25 13.54 -20.64
CA LYS A 211 -2.67 13.27 -20.36
C LYS A 211 -3.11 13.68 -18.97
N ILE A 212 -2.20 13.73 -18.02
CA ILE A 212 -2.51 14.08 -16.61
C ILE A 212 -2.12 15.52 -16.25
N GLU A 213 -1.68 16.36 -17.20
CA GLU A 213 -1.26 17.74 -16.91
C GLU A 213 -2.40 18.51 -16.21
N GLY A 214 -3.62 18.50 -16.75
CA GLY A 214 -4.78 19.16 -16.09
C GLY A 214 -5.05 18.65 -14.69
N LEU A 215 -4.94 17.35 -14.47
CA LEU A 215 -5.07 16.76 -13.13
C LEU A 215 -3.96 17.25 -12.18
N LEU A 216 -2.71 17.32 -12.67
CA LEU A 216 -1.58 17.81 -11.88
C LEU A 216 -1.72 19.30 -11.54
N ASP A 217 -2.29 20.09 -12.44
CA ASP A 217 -2.55 21.53 -12.22
C ASP A 217 -3.67 21.72 -11.18
N MET A 218 -4.79 21.01 -11.32
CA MET A 218 -5.86 21.03 -10.32
C MET A 218 -5.37 20.60 -8.93
N MET A 219 -4.58 19.53 -8.85
CA MET A 219 -3.96 19.11 -7.59
C MET A 219 -3.07 20.20 -7.00
N LYS A 220 -2.36 20.96 -7.85
CA LYS A 220 -1.53 22.08 -7.40
C LYS A 220 -2.39 23.22 -6.85
N GLU A 221 -3.46 23.61 -7.53
CA GLU A 221 -4.37 24.66 -7.09
C GLU A 221 -4.98 24.34 -5.71
N ILE A 222 -5.45 23.11 -5.52
CA ILE A 222 -6.00 22.68 -4.24
C ILE A 222 -4.90 22.65 -3.16
N ALA A 223 -3.70 22.16 -3.48
CA ALA A 223 -2.58 22.13 -2.54
C ALA A 223 -2.17 23.55 -2.11
N ASP A 224 -2.09 24.49 -3.04
CA ASP A 224 -1.78 25.90 -2.79
C ASP A 224 -2.83 26.56 -1.86
N LYS A 225 -4.13 26.26 -2.06
CA LYS A 225 -5.23 26.73 -1.20
C LYS A 225 -5.03 26.33 0.26
N TYR A 226 -4.55 25.12 0.51
CA TYR A 226 -4.33 24.59 1.86
C TYR A 226 -2.90 24.80 2.38
N GLY A 227 -1.99 25.33 1.57
CA GLY A 227 -0.57 25.53 1.95
C GLY A 227 0.19 24.21 2.14
N ILE A 228 -0.18 23.15 1.42
CA ILE A 228 0.44 21.82 1.51
C ILE A 228 1.16 21.43 0.21
N ASP A 229 1.93 20.34 0.28
CA ASP A 229 2.60 19.79 -0.90
C ASP A 229 1.58 19.05 -1.79
N ARG A 230 1.66 19.26 -3.11
CA ARG A 230 0.78 18.63 -4.10
C ARG A 230 0.73 17.10 -3.95
N SER A 231 1.81 16.46 -3.52
CA SER A 231 1.86 15.01 -3.29
C SER A 231 0.91 14.52 -2.21
N GLN A 232 0.36 15.42 -1.37
CA GLN A 232 -0.57 15.06 -0.32
C GLN A 232 -2.01 14.93 -0.86
N ILE A 233 -2.35 15.63 -1.94
CA ILE A 233 -3.71 15.61 -2.51
C ILE A 233 -4.21 14.21 -2.88
N PRO A 234 -3.45 13.34 -3.59
CA PRO A 234 -3.91 11.97 -3.87
C PRO A 234 -4.10 11.13 -2.61
N ILE A 235 -3.35 11.40 -1.55
CA ILE A 235 -3.47 10.71 -0.26
C ILE A 235 -4.79 11.12 0.41
N LEU A 236 -5.04 12.42 0.52
CA LEU A 236 -6.28 12.96 1.10
C LEU A 236 -7.51 12.53 0.29
N TRP A 237 -7.42 12.52 -1.05
CA TRP A 237 -8.47 12.02 -1.92
C TRP A 237 -8.78 10.54 -1.64
N ALA A 238 -7.76 9.68 -1.49
CA ALA A 238 -7.97 8.27 -1.19
C ALA A 238 -8.64 8.05 0.18
N ILE A 239 -8.28 8.89 1.18
CA ILE A 239 -8.93 8.89 2.50
C ILE A 239 -10.39 9.31 2.38
N ALA A 240 -10.69 10.40 1.68
CA ALA A 240 -12.05 10.87 1.44
C ALA A 240 -12.92 9.85 0.68
N LYS A 241 -12.30 8.97 -0.12
CA LYS A 241 -12.95 7.84 -0.79
C LYS A 241 -13.12 6.60 0.10
N GLY A 242 -12.77 6.68 1.39
CA GLY A 242 -12.96 5.60 2.37
C GLY A 242 -11.85 4.55 2.42
N ALA A 243 -10.69 4.81 1.81
CA ALA A 243 -9.55 3.91 1.83
C ALA A 243 -8.47 4.35 2.83
N VAL A 244 -7.70 3.40 3.34
CA VAL A 244 -6.47 3.65 4.12
C VAL A 244 -5.27 3.62 3.17
N PRO A 245 -4.63 4.76 2.86
CA PRO A 245 -3.51 4.79 1.93
C PRO A 245 -2.23 4.19 2.52
N ILE A 246 -1.55 3.35 1.74
CA ILE A 246 -0.19 2.89 2.04
C ILE A 246 0.80 3.79 1.31
N VAL A 247 1.57 4.56 2.08
CA VAL A 247 2.51 5.55 1.54
C VAL A 247 3.95 5.12 1.81
N GLY A 248 4.76 5.09 0.76
CA GLY A 248 6.20 4.86 0.87
C GLY A 248 6.91 6.14 1.32
N ILE A 249 7.47 6.14 2.52
CA ILE A 249 8.18 7.28 3.10
C ILE A 249 9.66 6.93 3.31
N THR A 250 10.56 7.78 2.81
CA THR A 250 12.01 7.54 2.82
C THR A 250 12.83 8.67 3.44
N LYS A 251 12.18 9.75 3.89
CA LYS A 251 12.81 10.91 4.53
C LYS A 251 11.95 11.45 5.65
N PRO A 252 12.54 11.92 6.77
CA PRO A 252 11.79 12.52 7.89
C PRO A 252 10.88 13.67 7.44
N SER A 253 11.36 14.56 6.56
CA SER A 253 10.57 15.69 6.07
C SER A 253 9.30 15.30 5.30
N TYR A 254 9.22 14.09 4.76
CA TYR A 254 7.98 13.61 4.12
C TYR A 254 6.95 13.14 5.16
N VAL A 255 7.43 12.64 6.31
CA VAL A 255 6.56 12.29 7.45
C VAL A 255 5.91 13.56 8.01
N GLU A 256 6.70 14.60 8.24
CA GLU A 256 6.22 15.89 8.74
C GLU A 256 5.16 16.49 7.83
N LYS A 257 5.45 16.57 6.52
CA LYS A 257 4.47 17.02 5.51
C LYS A 257 3.18 16.20 5.51
N LEU A 258 3.28 14.87 5.66
CA LEU A 258 2.11 14.01 5.72
C LEU A 258 1.30 14.27 7.00
N ALA A 259 1.96 14.41 8.15
CA ALA A 259 1.31 14.70 9.42
C ALA A 259 0.53 16.04 9.37
N ASP A 260 1.09 17.06 8.72
CA ASP A 260 0.41 18.34 8.55
C ASP A 260 -0.77 18.22 7.58
N ALA A 261 -0.60 17.51 6.47
CA ALA A 261 -1.67 17.32 5.50
C ALA A 261 -2.87 16.55 6.08
N LEU A 262 -2.65 15.57 6.96
CA LEU A 262 -3.73 14.78 7.57
C LEU A 262 -4.63 15.57 8.55
N LYS A 263 -4.30 16.84 8.82
CA LYS A 263 -5.17 17.78 9.55
C LYS A 263 -6.21 18.45 8.64
N ILE A 264 -6.13 18.19 7.33
CA ILE A 264 -6.95 18.81 6.29
C ILE A 264 -7.93 17.76 5.76
N GLU A 265 -9.18 18.16 5.60
CA GLU A 265 -10.20 17.41 4.88
C GLU A 265 -10.51 18.14 3.57
N LEU A 266 -10.46 17.41 2.45
CA LEU A 266 -10.93 17.92 1.16
C LEU A 266 -12.45 18.07 1.20
N THR A 267 -12.99 19.12 0.58
CA THR A 267 -14.44 19.24 0.44
C THR A 267 -14.98 18.21 -0.56
N ASP A 268 -16.28 17.92 -0.47
CA ASP A 268 -16.93 16.99 -1.41
C ASP A 268 -16.78 17.46 -2.86
N GLU A 269 -16.86 18.78 -3.11
CA GLU A 269 -16.68 19.39 -4.44
C GLU A 269 -15.24 19.17 -4.96
N GLU A 270 -14.24 19.27 -4.09
CA GLU A 270 -12.83 19.02 -4.48
C GLU A 270 -12.61 17.53 -4.80
N VAL A 271 -13.19 16.64 -4.01
CA VAL A 271 -13.12 15.19 -4.25
C VAL A 271 -13.81 14.81 -5.57
N ILE A 272 -14.97 15.38 -5.85
CA ILE A 272 -15.72 15.20 -7.10
C ILE A 272 -14.90 15.74 -8.28
N SER A 273 -14.44 16.99 -8.19
CA SER A 273 -13.67 17.64 -9.26
C SER A 273 -12.38 16.88 -9.60
N LEU A 274 -11.63 16.42 -8.59
CA LEU A 274 -10.45 15.58 -8.78
C LEU A 274 -10.79 14.25 -9.46
N THR A 275 -11.91 13.64 -9.08
CA THR A 275 -12.37 12.37 -9.66
C THR A 275 -12.77 12.52 -11.13
N GLU A 276 -13.47 13.60 -11.47
CA GLU A 276 -13.88 13.92 -12.83
C GLU A 276 -12.69 14.28 -13.71
N GLU A 277 -11.78 15.14 -13.23
CA GLU A 277 -10.57 15.51 -13.97
C GLU A 277 -9.67 14.31 -14.21
N ALA A 278 -9.51 13.44 -13.22
CA ALA A 278 -8.84 12.16 -13.37
C ALA A 278 -9.53 11.26 -14.42
N GLY A 279 -10.87 11.33 -14.54
CA GLY A 279 -11.66 10.65 -15.57
C GLY A 279 -11.32 11.10 -16.99
N LYS A 280 -11.17 12.41 -17.20
CA LYS A 280 -10.83 12.99 -18.51
C LYS A 280 -9.49 12.53 -19.06
N THR A 281 -8.57 12.10 -18.20
CA THR A 281 -7.25 11.58 -18.64
C THR A 281 -7.36 10.33 -19.52
N GLY A 282 -8.45 9.58 -19.42
CA GLY A 282 -8.65 8.28 -20.08
C GLY A 282 -7.64 7.22 -19.64
N ILE A 283 -6.90 7.45 -18.54
CA ILE A 283 -5.92 6.49 -18.00
C ILE A 283 -6.62 5.56 -17.01
N ARG A 284 -6.43 4.26 -17.20
CA ARG A 284 -6.65 3.22 -16.22
C ARG A 284 -5.31 2.56 -15.96
N GLN A 285 -4.65 2.98 -14.89
CA GLN A 285 -3.33 2.44 -14.55
C GLN A 285 -3.47 1.02 -14.03
N GLN A 286 -2.67 0.10 -14.56
CA GLN A 286 -2.62 -1.29 -14.13
C GLN A 286 -1.35 -1.52 -13.31
N GLY A 287 -1.49 -2.16 -12.15
CA GLY A 287 -0.35 -2.59 -11.35
C GLY A 287 0.28 -3.85 -11.94
N SER A 288 1.60 -3.99 -11.82
CA SER A 288 2.32 -5.22 -12.24
C SER A 288 1.93 -6.48 -11.45
N TRP A 289 1.15 -6.33 -10.41
CA TRP A 289 0.75 -7.41 -9.50
C TRP A 289 -0.72 -7.84 -9.68
N GLU A 290 -1.47 -7.11 -10.48
CA GLU A 290 -2.88 -7.41 -10.73
C GLU A 290 -3.03 -8.60 -11.70
N PRO A 291 -4.09 -9.42 -11.55
CA PRO A 291 -4.45 -10.41 -12.56
C PRO A 291 -4.72 -9.70 -13.89
N GLN A 292 -4.20 -10.26 -14.99
CA GLN A 292 -4.51 -9.80 -16.35
C GLN A 292 -5.92 -10.21 -16.75
#